data_b8b8ccbaad137d3094587dacbe1ddbf8
#
_entry.id   b8b8ccbaad137d3094587dacbe1ddbf8
#
_cell.length_a   1.000
_cell.length_b   1.000
_cell.length_c   1.000
_cell.angle_alpha   90.00
_cell.angle_beta   90.00
_cell.angle_gamma   90.00
#
_symmetry.space_group_name_H-M   'P 1'
#
loop_
_entity.id
_entity.type
_entity.pdbx_description
1 polymer ?
#
loop_
_entity_poly.entity_id
_entity_poly.type
_entity_poly.pdbx_seq_one_letter_code
_entity_poly.pdbx_strand_id
1 'polypeptide(L)'
;SVMDAAFAAKRAALTVDLLVQNLSPHSNRGSEGAVPTKLYTNTEGIRGSERIPCGADGYLKEEAVEEAKRCIQCHCDECMKSCVYLSEYKKYPGLLAREIYNNTQIIMGDHQMNKPMNSCSLCGQCTVTCPNGFDMSQVCKSARENMVSTDKMPLAPHEFALMDMLFSNSDAFLCKPQPGYETCRYVFFPGCQAGAIAPDVVMDAYEDLCARVEGGVGLILGCCGAISEWAGRYEMTEKVNEQLKQELAKLGDPVIIAGCPSCMKQLKENTGAEVRGIWEILKEIGLPGKARGLEMPVAIHDACGARGDTRTQDTIRELLTAMGCTVEDTEYSRDLSPCCGYGGLTAYANKEMAAKMTEKCLERSDAPYITYCMACRDRFAREGRESRHILELLYGDNACNMPDISEKRYNRLVLKEKLLKNIWNEELMMEKKDYTVAYTEDAIRMMDERMILKSDVEHVLADYRESQEAVFDEETK
;
A
#
# COMPACT_ATOMS: atom_id res chain seq x y z
N SER A 1 -24.79 26.17 31.93
CA SER A 1 -24.82 24.85 32.58
C SER A 1 -23.81 24.79 33.73
N VAL A 2 -23.90 23.78 34.59
CA VAL A 2 -22.90 23.52 35.65
C VAL A 2 -21.50 23.39 35.07
N MET A 3 -21.40 22.78 33.88
CA MET A 3 -20.11 22.61 33.19
C MET A 3 -19.54 23.95 32.73
N ASP A 4 -20.35 24.86 32.21
CA ASP A 4 -19.89 26.21 31.82
C ASP A 4 -19.36 26.98 33.01
N ALA A 5 -20.05 26.89 34.16
CA ALA A 5 -19.58 27.49 35.40
C ALA A 5 -18.26 26.90 35.89
N ALA A 6 -18.09 25.57 35.80
CA ALA A 6 -16.85 24.91 36.15
C ALA A 6 -15.67 25.30 35.21
N PHE A 7 -15.93 25.45 33.92
CA PHE A 7 -14.91 25.94 32.96
C PHE A 7 -14.55 27.41 33.22
N ALA A 8 -15.55 28.27 33.48
CA ALA A 8 -15.30 29.66 33.83
C ALA A 8 -14.45 29.80 35.10
N ALA A 9 -14.73 28.99 36.13
CA ALA A 9 -13.95 28.96 37.37
C ALA A 9 -12.49 28.49 37.12
N LYS A 10 -12.27 27.44 36.31
CA LYS A 10 -10.92 27.01 35.95
C LYS A 10 -10.15 28.09 35.19
N ARG A 11 -10.79 28.77 34.26
CA ARG A 11 -10.16 29.87 33.51
C ARG A 11 -9.76 31.03 34.43
N ALA A 12 -10.63 31.40 35.37
CA ALA A 12 -10.33 32.43 36.36
C ALA A 12 -9.16 32.00 37.26
N ALA A 13 -9.17 30.78 37.77
CA ALA A 13 -8.08 30.24 38.60
C ALA A 13 -6.73 30.24 37.85
N LEU A 14 -6.70 29.80 36.61
CA LEU A 14 -5.49 29.84 35.77
C LEU A 14 -5.00 31.26 35.52
N THR A 15 -5.92 32.21 35.31
CA THR A 15 -5.57 33.65 35.16
C THR A 15 -4.87 34.18 36.40
N VAL A 16 -5.43 33.90 37.60
CA VAL A 16 -4.84 34.30 38.86
C VAL A 16 -3.46 33.67 39.07
N ASP A 17 -3.33 32.35 38.80
CA ASP A 17 -2.09 31.64 38.93
C ASP A 17 -0.95 32.22 38.03
N LEU A 18 -1.27 32.46 36.74
CA LEU A 18 -0.32 33.10 35.81
C LEU A 18 0.09 34.49 36.26
N LEU A 19 -0.85 35.31 36.73
CA LEU A 19 -0.55 36.65 37.24
C LEU A 19 0.32 36.64 38.49
N VAL A 20 0.07 35.72 39.43
CA VAL A 20 0.88 35.55 40.65
C VAL A 20 2.31 35.13 40.29
N GLN A 21 2.49 34.35 39.23
CA GLN A 21 3.80 33.93 38.73
C GLN A 21 4.47 34.97 37.83
N ASN A 22 3.90 36.17 37.65
CA ASN A 22 4.36 37.20 36.71
C ASN A 22 4.48 36.70 35.24
N LEU A 23 3.62 35.76 34.87
CA LEU A 23 3.50 35.26 33.50
C LEU A 23 2.36 35.96 32.75
N SER A 24 2.42 35.96 31.43
CA SER A 24 1.34 36.49 30.60
C SER A 24 0.04 35.76 30.86
N PRO A 25 -1.09 36.45 31.15
CA PRO A 25 -2.39 35.80 31.31
C PRO A 25 -2.89 35.11 30.04
N HIS A 26 -2.21 35.28 28.91
CA HIS A 26 -2.52 34.62 27.65
C HIS A 26 -1.67 33.36 27.39
N SER A 27 -0.69 33.06 28.25
CA SER A 27 0.13 31.88 28.14
C SER A 27 -0.67 30.59 28.33
N ASN A 28 -0.39 29.55 27.56
CA ASN A 28 -0.94 28.18 27.67
C ASN A 28 -2.48 28.08 27.60
N ARG A 29 -3.15 28.97 26.86
CA ARG A 29 -4.63 29.01 26.74
C ARG A 29 -5.21 28.29 25.54
N GLY A 30 -4.39 27.58 24.78
CA GLY A 30 -4.82 26.90 23.54
C GLY A 30 -5.86 25.78 23.71
N SER A 31 -6.13 25.35 24.96
CA SER A 31 -7.06 24.26 25.26
C SER A 31 -8.17 24.65 26.23
N GLU A 32 -8.46 25.94 26.37
CA GLU A 32 -9.53 26.41 27.24
C GLU A 32 -10.90 26.35 26.56
N GLY A 33 -11.81 25.65 27.18
CA GLY A 33 -13.20 25.53 26.73
C GLY A 33 -13.69 24.09 26.75
N ALA A 34 -14.97 23.93 26.44
CA ALA A 34 -15.55 22.61 26.26
C ALA A 34 -14.90 21.96 25.04
N VAL A 35 -14.16 20.88 25.24
CA VAL A 35 -13.71 20.04 24.12
C VAL A 35 -14.95 19.36 23.54
N PRO A 36 -15.34 19.64 22.30
CA PRO A 36 -16.46 18.95 21.69
C PRO A 36 -16.07 17.45 21.57
N THR A 37 -16.61 16.63 22.46
CA THR A 37 -16.50 15.18 22.37
C THR A 37 -17.49 14.71 21.31
N LYS A 38 -16.98 14.31 20.16
CA LYS A 38 -17.76 13.60 19.14
C LYS A 38 -17.80 12.12 19.53
N LEU A 39 -18.62 11.78 20.55
CA LEU A 39 -18.91 10.41 20.87
C LEU A 39 -19.81 9.86 19.77
N TYR A 40 -19.32 8.81 19.11
CA TYR A 40 -20.10 8.01 18.20
C TYR A 40 -20.42 6.69 18.87
N THR A 41 -21.72 6.36 18.89
CA THR A 41 -22.19 5.06 19.37
C THR A 41 -22.91 4.37 18.23
N ASN A 42 -22.44 3.20 17.82
CA ASN A 42 -23.15 2.40 16.84
C ASN A 42 -24.36 1.76 17.51
N THR A 43 -25.56 2.11 17.02
CA THR A 43 -26.85 1.60 17.50
C THR A 43 -27.50 0.64 16.52
N GLU A 44 -26.82 0.26 15.43
CA GLU A 44 -27.33 -0.67 14.44
C GLU A 44 -27.59 -2.04 15.08
N GLY A 45 -28.78 -2.60 14.84
CA GLY A 45 -29.20 -3.87 15.41
C GLY A 45 -29.58 -3.87 16.89
N ILE A 46 -29.43 -2.72 17.61
CA ILE A 46 -29.82 -2.60 19.01
C ILE A 46 -31.32 -2.34 19.10
N ARG A 47 -32.02 -3.21 19.86
CA ARG A 47 -33.43 -3.01 20.19
C ARG A 47 -33.53 -2.12 21.44
N GLY A 48 -34.35 -1.05 21.36
CA GLY A 48 -34.69 -0.25 22.52
C GLY A 48 -35.36 -1.09 23.61
N SER A 49 -34.96 -0.88 24.87
CA SER A 49 -35.61 -1.47 26.05
C SER A 49 -36.13 -0.35 26.98
N GLU A 50 -37.24 -0.63 27.67
CA GLU A 50 -37.83 0.31 28.58
C GLU A 50 -36.90 0.62 29.76
N ARG A 51 -36.89 1.87 30.17
CA ARG A 51 -36.16 2.34 31.35
C ARG A 51 -36.84 1.87 32.61
N ILE A 52 -36.07 1.32 33.56
CA ILE A 52 -36.54 1.01 34.88
C ILE A 52 -36.62 2.30 35.70
N PRO A 53 -37.78 2.67 36.22
CA PRO A 53 -37.93 3.88 37.01
C PRO A 53 -37.09 3.82 38.31
N CYS A 54 -36.29 4.86 38.56
CA CYS A 54 -35.54 4.96 39.80
C CYS A 54 -36.45 5.54 40.91
N GLY A 55 -36.58 4.82 42.01
CA GLY A 55 -37.29 5.30 43.19
C GLY A 55 -36.57 6.47 43.90
N ALA A 56 -37.22 7.11 44.84
CA ALA A 56 -36.63 8.23 45.60
C ALA A 56 -35.38 7.79 46.42
N ASP A 57 -35.33 6.54 46.84
CA ASP A 57 -34.22 5.94 47.60
C ASP A 57 -33.18 5.20 46.68
N GLY A 58 -33.27 5.36 45.37
CA GLY A 58 -32.42 4.70 44.40
C GLY A 58 -33.04 3.42 43.85
N TYR A 59 -32.22 2.60 43.17
CA TYR A 59 -32.60 1.27 42.68
C TYR A 59 -32.38 0.20 43.77
N LEU A 60 -33.29 -0.73 43.85
CA LEU A 60 -33.00 -2.01 44.48
C LEU A 60 -31.92 -2.75 43.69
N LYS A 61 -31.21 -3.71 44.29
CA LYS A 61 -30.12 -4.42 43.65
C LYS A 61 -30.56 -5.10 42.37
N GLU A 62 -31.72 -5.71 42.35
CA GLU A 62 -32.30 -6.39 41.20
C GLU A 62 -32.70 -5.39 40.09
N GLU A 63 -33.25 -4.26 40.44
CA GLU A 63 -33.61 -3.18 39.53
C GLU A 63 -32.36 -2.55 38.91
N ALA A 64 -31.31 -2.37 39.71
CA ALA A 64 -30.03 -1.83 39.21
C ALA A 64 -29.38 -2.77 38.23
N VAL A 65 -29.47 -4.11 38.46
CA VAL A 65 -28.96 -5.13 37.54
C VAL A 65 -29.72 -5.11 36.21
N GLU A 66 -31.05 -5.01 36.26
CA GLU A 66 -31.88 -4.95 35.04
C GLU A 66 -31.66 -3.63 34.28
N GLU A 67 -31.56 -2.49 34.96
CA GLU A 67 -31.22 -1.23 34.31
C GLU A 67 -29.81 -1.27 33.70
N ALA A 68 -28.86 -1.90 34.35
CA ALA A 68 -27.50 -2.07 33.82
C ALA A 68 -27.46 -2.90 32.52
N LYS A 69 -28.40 -3.83 32.30
CA LYS A 69 -28.52 -4.60 31.05
C LYS A 69 -28.91 -3.73 29.84
N ARG A 70 -29.44 -2.54 30.06
CA ARG A 70 -29.70 -1.56 29.03
C ARG A 70 -28.46 -0.84 28.55
N CYS A 71 -27.32 -1.04 29.24
CA CYS A 71 -26.05 -0.43 28.86
C CYS A 71 -25.58 -0.96 27.52
N ILE A 72 -25.28 -0.08 26.59
CA ILE A 72 -24.68 -0.41 25.31
C ILE A 72 -23.22 0.06 25.30
N GLN A 73 -22.42 -0.56 24.44
CA GLN A 73 -21.05 -0.12 24.24
C GLN A 73 -21.05 1.28 23.63
N CYS A 74 -20.64 2.30 24.40
CA CYS A 74 -20.72 3.69 24.00
C CYS A 74 -19.42 4.32 23.49
N HIS A 75 -18.35 3.55 23.42
CA HIS A 75 -17.12 3.97 22.74
C HIS A 75 -17.01 3.27 21.37
N CYS A 76 -16.59 4.05 20.38
CA CYS A 76 -16.47 3.58 19.01
C CYS A 76 -15.25 2.69 18.86
N ASP A 77 -15.42 1.53 18.22
CA ASP A 77 -14.35 0.59 17.87
C ASP A 77 -14.41 0.14 16.39
N GLU A 78 -15.15 0.88 15.56
CA GLU A 78 -15.39 0.54 14.15
C GLU A 78 -14.08 0.35 13.35
N CYS A 79 -13.10 1.23 13.56
CA CYS A 79 -11.79 1.09 12.93
C CYS A 79 -11.00 -0.13 13.44
N MET A 80 -11.24 -0.58 14.69
CA MET A 80 -10.61 -1.80 15.22
C MET A 80 -11.27 -3.06 14.66
N LYS A 81 -12.58 -3.03 14.38
CA LYS A 81 -13.30 -4.15 13.76
C LYS A 81 -12.92 -4.34 12.30
N SER A 82 -12.72 -3.25 11.57
CA SER A 82 -12.42 -3.27 10.14
C SER A 82 -10.94 -3.49 9.83
N CYS A 83 -10.03 -3.01 10.67
CA CYS A 83 -8.58 -3.01 10.42
C CYS A 83 -7.86 -4.11 11.20
N VAL A 84 -7.25 -5.07 10.50
CA VAL A 84 -6.48 -6.18 11.10
C VAL A 84 -5.34 -5.65 11.98
N TYR A 85 -4.63 -4.62 11.56
CA TYR A 85 -3.57 -3.99 12.33
C TYR A 85 -4.05 -3.49 13.70
N LEU A 86 -5.14 -2.73 13.74
CA LEU A 86 -5.70 -2.22 15.01
C LEU A 86 -6.29 -3.33 15.87
N SER A 87 -6.93 -4.31 15.25
CA SER A 87 -7.48 -5.48 15.94
C SER A 87 -6.39 -6.32 16.60
N GLU A 88 -5.28 -6.55 15.92
CA GLU A 88 -4.17 -7.39 16.41
C GLU A 88 -3.48 -6.77 17.63
N TYR A 89 -3.21 -5.46 17.59
CA TYR A 89 -2.60 -4.78 18.73
C TYR A 89 -3.57 -4.57 19.90
N LYS A 90 -4.88 -4.80 19.70
CA LYS A 90 -5.93 -4.72 20.75
C LYS A 90 -5.88 -3.43 21.59
N LYS A 91 -5.39 -2.36 20.98
CA LYS A 91 -5.24 -1.05 21.60
C LYS A 91 -6.11 -0.03 20.90
N TYR A 92 -6.73 0.82 21.69
CA TYR A 92 -7.47 1.95 21.16
C TYR A 92 -6.53 2.82 20.33
N PRO A 93 -6.95 3.31 19.15
CA PRO A 93 -6.08 4.08 18.26
C PRO A 93 -5.37 5.25 18.93
N GLY A 94 -6.03 5.97 19.83
CA GLY A 94 -5.42 7.07 20.60
C GLY A 94 -4.32 6.61 21.55
N LEU A 95 -4.45 5.42 22.17
CA LEU A 95 -3.40 4.84 23.01
C LEU A 95 -2.21 4.40 22.17
N LEU A 96 -2.45 3.76 21.03
CA LEU A 96 -1.40 3.33 20.11
C LEU A 96 -0.63 4.54 19.54
N ALA A 97 -1.34 5.62 19.16
CA ALA A 97 -0.73 6.87 18.73
C ALA A 97 0.16 7.50 19.83
N ARG A 98 -0.28 7.47 21.10
CA ARG A 98 0.49 7.94 22.23
C ARG A 98 1.76 7.11 22.46
N GLU A 99 1.67 5.79 22.35
CA GLU A 99 2.83 4.90 22.48
C GLU A 99 3.86 5.15 21.35
N ILE A 100 3.39 5.32 20.12
CA ILE A 100 4.23 5.72 18.98
C ILE A 100 4.89 7.08 19.25
N TYR A 101 4.14 8.06 19.72
CA TYR A 101 4.70 9.37 20.10
C TYR A 101 5.78 9.23 21.18
N ASN A 102 5.53 8.46 22.24
CA ASN A 102 6.52 8.23 23.28
C ASN A 102 7.78 7.56 22.73
N ASN A 103 7.63 6.60 21.81
CA ASN A 103 8.75 5.91 21.15
C ASN A 103 9.61 6.87 20.30
N THR A 104 8.98 7.84 19.65
CA THR A 104 9.71 8.79 18.78
C THR A 104 10.36 9.92 19.55
N GLN A 105 9.72 10.43 20.62
CA GLN A 105 10.11 11.68 21.29
C GLN A 105 10.74 11.48 22.67
N ILE A 106 10.43 10.40 23.38
CA ILE A 106 10.77 10.23 24.80
C ILE A 106 11.76 9.09 25.00
N ILE A 107 11.56 7.95 24.35
CA ILE A 107 12.41 6.77 24.52
C ILE A 107 13.81 7.03 23.95
N MET A 108 14.83 6.76 24.78
CA MET A 108 16.25 6.90 24.40
C MET A 108 16.95 5.56 24.17
N GLY A 109 16.30 4.44 24.51
CA GLY A 109 16.84 3.08 24.37
C GLY A 109 16.12 2.30 23.28
N ASP A 110 15.63 1.11 23.62
CA ASP A 110 14.94 0.21 22.70
C ASP A 110 13.64 0.81 22.18
N HIS A 111 13.57 1.04 20.88
CA HIS A 111 12.40 1.58 20.19
C HIS A 111 11.39 0.48 19.82
N GLN A 112 10.75 -0.11 20.83
CA GLN A 112 9.84 -1.26 20.67
C GLN A 112 8.65 -0.99 19.75
N MET A 113 8.24 0.27 19.58
CA MET A 113 7.16 0.65 18.65
C MET A 113 7.60 0.74 17.20
N ASN A 114 8.88 0.51 16.87
CA ASN A 114 9.33 0.47 15.48
C ASN A 114 8.63 -0.66 14.69
N LYS A 115 8.54 -1.87 15.26
CA LYS A 115 7.81 -2.97 14.61
C LYS A 115 6.31 -2.66 14.47
N PRO A 116 5.58 -2.24 15.51
CA PRO A 116 4.19 -1.81 15.36
C PRO A 116 3.96 -0.74 14.31
N MET A 117 4.71 0.38 14.31
CA MET A 117 4.50 1.44 13.32
C MET A 117 4.80 1.01 11.88
N ASN A 118 5.74 0.05 11.69
CA ASN A 118 6.03 -0.54 10.38
C ASN A 118 5.07 -1.67 9.98
N SER A 119 4.20 -2.10 10.87
CA SER A 119 3.17 -3.10 10.59
C SER A 119 1.87 -2.49 10.04
N CYS A 120 1.74 -1.17 10.02
CA CYS A 120 0.62 -0.49 9.37
C CYS A 120 0.84 -0.45 7.85
N SER A 121 -0.15 -0.89 7.07
CA SER A 121 -0.08 -0.87 5.60
C SER A 121 -0.33 0.50 4.96
N LEU A 122 -0.52 1.54 5.75
CA LEU A 122 -0.79 2.92 5.30
C LEU A 122 -1.99 3.05 4.33
N CYS A 123 -2.97 2.14 4.44
CA CYS A 123 -4.05 2.02 3.47
C CYS A 123 -5.21 3.02 3.67
N GLY A 124 -5.28 3.72 4.81
CA GLY A 124 -6.32 4.70 5.11
C GLY A 124 -7.72 4.14 5.37
N GLN A 125 -7.93 2.82 5.48
CA GLN A 125 -9.25 2.24 5.79
C GLN A 125 -9.80 2.76 7.13
N CYS A 126 -8.94 2.89 8.14
CA CYS A 126 -9.32 3.42 9.45
C CYS A 126 -9.89 4.84 9.37
N THR A 127 -9.38 5.67 8.45
CA THR A 127 -9.86 7.04 8.25
C THR A 127 -11.27 7.07 7.70
N VAL A 128 -11.55 6.24 6.67
CA VAL A 128 -12.88 6.16 6.05
C VAL A 128 -13.91 5.56 7.00
N THR A 129 -13.50 4.56 7.77
CA THR A 129 -14.39 3.91 8.75
C THR A 129 -14.66 4.80 9.97
N CYS A 130 -13.73 5.71 10.31
CA CYS A 130 -13.85 6.53 11.49
C CYS A 130 -14.84 7.70 11.30
N PRO A 131 -15.91 7.81 12.08
CA PRO A 131 -16.87 8.93 11.99
C PRO A 131 -16.25 10.30 12.31
N ASN A 132 -15.05 10.30 12.92
CA ASN A 132 -14.28 11.51 13.23
C ASN A 132 -13.09 11.73 12.28
N GLY A 133 -12.91 10.88 11.28
CA GLY A 133 -11.81 10.99 10.31
C GLY A 133 -10.42 10.80 10.92
N PHE A 134 -10.28 10.02 12.01
CA PHE A 134 -8.98 9.74 12.61
C PHE A 134 -8.12 8.87 11.66
N ASP A 135 -6.92 9.34 11.36
CA ASP A 135 -6.01 8.70 10.42
C ASP A 135 -4.80 8.07 11.11
N MET A 136 -4.88 6.77 11.41
CA MET A 136 -3.77 6.01 11.96
C MET A 136 -2.65 5.81 10.93
N SER A 137 -2.95 5.81 9.64
CA SER A 137 -1.94 5.67 8.60
C SER A 137 -0.99 6.86 8.57
N GLN A 138 -1.54 8.07 8.73
CA GLN A 138 -0.74 9.29 8.83
C GLN A 138 0.11 9.32 10.11
N VAL A 139 -0.42 8.86 11.25
CA VAL A 139 0.36 8.72 12.49
C VAL A 139 1.56 7.81 12.28
N CYS A 140 1.36 6.63 11.68
CA CYS A 140 2.46 5.69 11.40
C CYS A 140 3.46 6.25 10.38
N LYS A 141 2.98 6.91 9.31
CA LYS A 141 3.85 7.52 8.28
C LYS A 141 4.76 8.60 8.90
N SER A 142 4.18 9.56 9.60
CA SER A 142 4.94 10.64 10.25
C SER A 142 5.92 10.11 11.29
N ALA A 143 5.56 9.05 12.01
CA ALA A 143 6.46 8.41 12.95
C ALA A 143 7.66 7.75 12.25
N ARG A 144 7.46 7.06 11.11
CA ARG A 144 8.55 6.49 10.31
C ARG A 144 9.50 7.58 9.81
N GLU A 145 8.95 8.66 9.25
CA GLU A 145 9.72 9.82 8.78
C GLU A 145 10.57 10.42 9.90
N ASN A 146 10.00 10.61 11.10
CA ASN A 146 10.71 11.11 12.26
C ASN A 146 11.84 10.16 12.69
N MET A 147 11.57 8.85 12.78
CA MET A 147 12.55 7.86 13.19
C MET A 147 13.70 7.73 12.18
N VAL A 148 13.41 7.87 10.88
CA VAL A 148 14.43 7.90 9.83
C VAL A 148 15.28 9.16 9.92
N SER A 149 14.65 10.33 10.02
CA SER A 149 15.36 11.62 10.08
C SER A 149 16.20 11.82 11.34
N THR A 150 15.97 11.02 12.38
CA THR A 150 16.70 11.02 13.66
C THR A 150 17.63 9.81 13.83
N ASP A 151 17.88 9.04 12.76
CA ASP A 151 18.73 7.85 12.73
C ASP A 151 18.34 6.74 13.74
N LYS A 152 17.05 6.67 14.07
CA LYS A 152 16.49 5.70 15.01
C LYS A 152 15.74 4.55 14.33
N MET A 153 15.68 4.54 13.00
CA MET A 153 15.07 3.49 12.20
C MET A 153 16.14 2.75 11.39
N PRO A 154 16.46 1.49 11.71
CA PRO A 154 17.38 0.70 10.91
C PRO A 154 16.83 0.45 9.50
N LEU A 155 17.71 0.17 8.54
CA LEU A 155 17.33 -0.18 7.17
C LEU A 155 16.64 -1.55 7.08
N ALA A 156 17.04 -2.50 7.91
CA ALA A 156 16.70 -3.92 7.81
C ALA A 156 15.23 -4.24 7.54
N PRO A 157 14.22 -3.58 8.17
CA PRO A 157 12.81 -3.87 7.88
C PRO A 157 12.37 -3.56 6.45
N HIS A 158 13.07 -2.66 5.75
CA HIS A 158 12.69 -2.16 4.44
C HIS A 158 13.77 -2.34 3.38
N GLU A 159 14.95 -2.84 3.77
CA GLU A 159 16.15 -2.86 2.94
C GLU A 159 15.92 -3.52 1.58
N PHE A 160 15.39 -4.76 1.58
CA PHE A 160 15.14 -5.47 0.33
C PHE A 160 14.21 -4.66 -0.60
N ALA A 161 13.11 -4.12 -0.06
CA ALA A 161 12.16 -3.34 -0.86
C ALA A 161 12.78 -2.07 -1.44
N LEU A 162 13.63 -1.38 -0.66
CA LEU A 162 14.35 -0.19 -1.11
C LEU A 162 15.38 -0.53 -2.19
N MET A 163 16.13 -1.62 -2.02
CA MET A 163 17.10 -2.10 -3.03
C MET A 163 16.39 -2.53 -4.31
N ASP A 164 15.23 -3.20 -4.21
CA ASP A 164 14.42 -3.59 -5.36
C ASP A 164 13.83 -2.37 -6.10
N MET A 165 13.48 -1.31 -5.38
CA MET A 165 13.08 -0.02 -5.95
C MET A 165 14.25 0.63 -6.70
N LEU A 166 15.43 0.68 -6.10
CA LEU A 166 16.64 1.23 -6.74
C LEU A 166 16.98 0.45 -8.01
N PHE A 167 16.96 -0.87 -7.96
CA PHE A 167 17.15 -1.72 -9.14
C PHE A 167 16.14 -1.40 -10.26
N SER A 168 14.87 -1.16 -9.90
CA SER A 168 13.84 -0.79 -10.87
C SER A 168 14.10 0.57 -11.52
N ASN A 169 14.79 1.48 -10.82
CA ASN A 169 15.10 2.83 -11.28
C ASN A 169 16.54 3.01 -11.77
N SER A 170 17.32 1.92 -11.87
CA SER A 170 18.65 1.87 -12.44
C SER A 170 18.74 0.81 -13.56
N ASP A 171 19.07 -0.42 -13.23
CA ASP A 171 19.36 -1.49 -14.21
C ASP A 171 18.13 -1.84 -15.08
N ALA A 172 16.95 -1.91 -14.46
CA ALA A 172 15.69 -2.20 -15.13
C ALA A 172 14.95 -0.95 -15.65
N PHE A 173 15.50 0.23 -15.42
CA PHE A 173 14.88 1.48 -15.86
C PHE A 173 14.94 1.62 -17.39
N LEU A 174 13.84 2.12 -17.97
CA LEU A 174 13.76 2.50 -19.38
C LEU A 174 12.85 3.72 -19.51
N CYS A 175 13.28 4.72 -20.26
CA CYS A 175 12.44 5.84 -20.68
C CYS A 175 12.69 6.11 -22.17
N LYS A 176 11.67 5.92 -23.00
CA LYS A 176 11.80 6.13 -24.46
C LYS A 176 10.48 6.64 -25.06
N PRO A 177 10.56 7.52 -26.08
CA PRO A 177 9.39 7.84 -26.91
C PRO A 177 9.02 6.66 -27.78
N GLN A 178 7.78 6.61 -28.25
CA GLN A 178 7.38 5.66 -29.30
C GLN A 178 8.21 5.90 -30.56
N PRO A 179 8.64 4.86 -31.30
CA PRO A 179 9.37 5.02 -32.57
C PRO A 179 8.63 5.94 -33.55
N GLY A 180 9.35 6.89 -34.12
CA GLY A 180 8.80 7.89 -35.04
C GLY A 180 8.30 9.18 -34.35
N TYR A 181 8.41 9.28 -33.02
CA TYR A 181 8.07 10.47 -32.25
C TYR A 181 9.30 10.99 -31.50
N GLU A 182 9.50 12.29 -31.47
CA GLU A 182 10.49 12.94 -30.57
C GLU A 182 9.87 13.20 -29.20
N THR A 183 8.61 13.60 -29.17
CA THR A 183 7.79 13.79 -27.98
C THR A 183 6.48 13.02 -28.12
N CYS A 184 5.86 12.65 -27.03
CA CYS A 184 4.64 11.86 -27.02
C CYS A 184 3.52 12.59 -26.28
N ARG A 185 2.30 12.42 -26.74
CA ARG A 185 1.11 12.91 -26.03
C ARG A 185 0.85 12.15 -24.74
N TYR A 186 1.19 10.88 -24.72
CA TYR A 186 1.02 9.99 -23.59
C TYR A 186 2.33 9.26 -23.27
N VAL A 187 2.46 8.78 -22.02
CA VAL A 187 3.50 7.85 -21.63
C VAL A 187 2.89 6.72 -20.79
N PHE A 188 3.16 5.49 -21.14
CA PHE A 188 2.73 4.33 -20.35
C PHE A 188 3.70 4.06 -19.21
N PHE A 189 3.17 4.00 -17.98
CA PHE A 189 3.86 3.65 -16.75
C PHE A 189 3.18 2.43 -16.13
N PRO A 190 3.56 1.19 -16.48
CA PRO A 190 2.89 -0.03 -16.00
C PRO A 190 3.05 -0.26 -14.50
N GLY A 191 4.13 0.29 -13.90
CA GLY A 191 4.54 0.04 -12.53
C GLY A 191 5.49 -1.14 -12.38
N CYS A 192 6.35 -1.08 -11.36
CA CYS A 192 7.44 -2.05 -11.14
C CYS A 192 6.96 -3.48 -10.86
N GLN A 193 5.79 -3.67 -10.25
CA GLN A 193 5.26 -5.00 -9.96
C GLN A 193 4.65 -5.67 -11.21
N ALA A 194 4.06 -4.90 -12.13
CA ALA A 194 3.53 -5.45 -13.37
C ALA A 194 4.65 -6.02 -14.25
N GLY A 195 5.73 -5.26 -14.44
CA GLY A 195 6.91 -5.77 -15.18
C GLY A 195 7.62 -6.95 -14.51
N ALA A 196 7.50 -7.09 -13.19
CA ALA A 196 8.08 -8.18 -12.42
C ALA A 196 7.27 -9.49 -12.52
N ILE A 197 5.93 -9.39 -12.55
CA ILE A 197 5.03 -10.54 -12.40
C ILE A 197 4.45 -10.98 -13.75
N ALA A 198 4.09 -10.02 -14.60
CA ALA A 198 3.43 -10.28 -15.89
C ALA A 198 4.07 -9.43 -17.01
N PRO A 199 5.37 -9.68 -17.36
CA PRO A 199 6.10 -8.87 -18.33
C PRO A 199 5.46 -8.91 -19.74
N ASP A 200 4.93 -10.05 -20.16
CA ASP A 200 4.32 -10.19 -21.48
C ASP A 200 2.99 -9.41 -21.58
N VAL A 201 2.21 -9.33 -20.49
CA VAL A 201 1.01 -8.47 -20.39
C VAL A 201 1.37 -6.99 -20.52
N VAL A 202 2.50 -6.58 -19.95
CA VAL A 202 2.98 -5.19 -20.07
C VAL A 202 3.38 -4.88 -21.51
N MET A 203 4.05 -5.82 -22.18
CA MET A 203 4.45 -5.68 -23.59
C MET A 203 3.20 -5.58 -24.50
N ASP A 204 2.27 -6.51 -24.37
CA ASP A 204 1.01 -6.52 -25.13
C ASP A 204 0.21 -5.22 -24.90
N ALA A 205 0.14 -4.74 -23.66
CA ALA A 205 -0.55 -3.50 -23.33
C ALA A 205 0.11 -2.28 -23.99
N TYR A 206 1.45 -2.21 -23.99
CA TYR A 206 2.17 -1.13 -24.63
C TYR A 206 2.00 -1.13 -26.15
N GLU A 207 2.13 -2.29 -26.80
CA GLU A 207 1.91 -2.45 -28.23
C GLU A 207 0.48 -2.04 -28.65
N ASP A 208 -0.53 -2.45 -27.88
CA ASP A 208 -1.92 -2.11 -28.11
C ASP A 208 -2.16 -0.60 -27.97
N LEU A 209 -1.60 0.03 -26.93
CA LEU A 209 -1.68 1.50 -26.77
C LEU A 209 -1.02 2.23 -27.93
N CYS A 210 0.18 1.81 -28.36
CA CYS A 210 0.87 2.40 -29.49
C CYS A 210 0.08 2.30 -30.81
N ALA A 211 -0.66 1.21 -30.98
CA ALA A 211 -1.46 0.97 -32.19
C ALA A 211 -2.77 1.76 -32.23
N ARG A 212 -3.38 2.04 -31.07
CA ARG A 212 -4.75 2.58 -30.99
C ARG A 212 -4.85 4.01 -30.45
N VAL A 213 -3.81 4.51 -29.78
CA VAL A 213 -3.84 5.86 -29.19
C VAL A 213 -3.10 6.84 -30.08
N GLU A 214 -3.77 7.92 -30.48
CA GLU A 214 -3.18 8.96 -31.33
C GLU A 214 -2.27 9.91 -30.57
N GLY A 215 -1.21 10.38 -31.22
CA GLY A 215 -0.26 11.38 -30.68
C GLY A 215 0.98 10.78 -30.02
N GLY A 216 1.18 9.47 -30.15
CA GLY A 216 2.33 8.73 -29.65
C GLY A 216 2.22 8.39 -28.16
N VAL A 217 2.70 7.21 -27.82
CA VAL A 217 2.75 6.68 -26.45
C VAL A 217 4.19 6.30 -26.11
N GLY A 218 4.87 7.12 -25.31
CA GLY A 218 6.18 6.77 -24.76
C GLY A 218 6.05 5.67 -23.70
N LEU A 219 7.17 5.15 -23.24
CA LEU A 219 7.23 4.12 -22.20
C LEU A 219 8.20 4.52 -21.10
N ILE A 220 7.78 4.38 -19.84
CA ILE A 220 8.68 4.41 -18.68
C ILE A 220 8.53 3.12 -17.90
N LEU A 221 9.60 2.31 -17.85
CA LEU A 221 9.75 1.21 -16.91
C LEU A 221 10.50 1.72 -15.68
N GLY A 222 9.90 1.57 -14.51
CA GLY A 222 10.51 2.04 -13.26
C GLY A 222 9.56 1.91 -12.08
N CYS A 223 10.02 2.36 -10.92
CA CYS A 223 9.24 2.46 -9.70
C CYS A 223 8.84 3.93 -9.46
N CYS A 224 7.59 4.16 -9.05
CA CYS A 224 7.04 5.48 -8.75
C CYS A 224 7.53 6.12 -7.44
N GLY A 225 8.38 5.44 -6.65
CA GLY A 225 8.88 5.96 -5.37
C GLY A 225 8.00 5.67 -4.16
N ALA A 226 6.81 5.07 -4.32
CA ALA A 226 5.94 4.75 -3.18
C ALA A 226 6.64 3.91 -2.09
N ILE A 227 7.60 3.08 -2.46
CA ILE A 227 8.38 2.24 -1.54
C ILE A 227 9.19 3.09 -0.56
N SER A 228 9.94 4.07 -1.05
CA SER A 228 10.73 4.98 -0.20
C SER A 228 9.84 5.90 0.65
N GLU A 229 8.72 6.35 0.11
CA GLU A 229 7.74 7.13 0.84
C GLU A 229 7.13 6.33 2.00
N TRP A 230 6.72 5.07 1.75
CA TRP A 230 6.19 4.19 2.81
C TRP A 230 7.23 3.84 3.88
N ALA A 231 8.50 3.80 3.51
CA ALA A 231 9.61 3.59 4.44
C ALA A 231 9.96 4.84 5.27
N GLY A 232 9.39 6.00 4.97
CA GLY A 232 9.73 7.28 5.59
C GLY A 232 11.06 7.87 5.08
N ARG A 233 11.58 7.40 3.93
CA ARG A 233 12.86 7.82 3.32
C ARG A 233 12.65 8.98 2.35
N TYR A 234 12.38 10.16 2.89
CA TYR A 234 12.03 11.37 2.11
C TYR A 234 13.07 11.69 1.02
N GLU A 235 14.36 11.71 1.35
CA GLU A 235 15.42 12.05 0.39
C GLU A 235 15.48 11.07 -0.81
N MET A 236 15.20 9.77 -0.57
CA MET A 236 15.12 8.80 -1.65
C MET A 236 13.89 9.04 -2.52
N THR A 237 12.78 9.42 -1.91
CA THR A 237 11.54 9.75 -2.63
C THR A 237 11.74 10.97 -3.52
N GLU A 238 12.37 12.02 -3.02
CA GLU A 238 12.69 13.22 -3.81
C GLU A 238 13.59 12.91 -5.01
N LYS A 239 14.63 12.09 -4.84
CA LYS A 239 15.48 11.66 -5.95
C LYS A 239 14.73 10.93 -7.04
N VAL A 240 13.82 10.03 -6.68
CA VAL A 240 12.96 9.31 -7.64
C VAL A 240 12.02 10.28 -8.35
N ASN A 241 11.39 11.20 -7.62
CA ASN A 241 10.49 12.21 -8.17
C ASN A 241 11.22 13.13 -9.15
N GLU A 242 12.43 13.57 -8.82
CA GLU A 242 13.26 14.41 -9.68
C GLU A 242 13.67 13.68 -10.96
N GLN A 243 14.12 12.41 -10.85
CA GLN A 243 14.41 11.57 -12.01
C GLN A 243 13.19 11.46 -12.94
N LEU A 244 12.02 11.15 -12.38
CA LEU A 244 10.80 11.00 -13.19
C LEU A 244 10.39 12.31 -13.85
N LYS A 245 10.47 13.45 -13.17
CA LYS A 245 10.20 14.78 -13.76
C LYS A 245 11.13 15.09 -14.94
N GLN A 246 12.43 14.80 -14.78
CA GLN A 246 13.41 15.01 -15.86
C GLN A 246 13.11 14.10 -17.06
N GLU A 247 12.73 12.86 -16.85
CA GLU A 247 12.39 11.94 -17.93
C GLU A 247 11.07 12.31 -18.63
N LEU A 248 10.07 12.77 -17.87
CA LEU A 248 8.81 13.27 -18.45
C LEU A 248 9.05 14.51 -19.31
N ALA A 249 9.89 15.44 -18.87
CA ALA A 249 10.25 16.63 -19.64
C ALA A 249 10.92 16.28 -20.99
N LYS A 250 11.78 15.23 -21.02
CA LYS A 250 12.39 14.75 -22.28
C LYS A 250 11.36 14.22 -23.26
N LEU A 251 10.24 13.67 -22.77
CA LEU A 251 9.13 13.16 -23.59
C LEU A 251 8.11 14.25 -23.98
N GLY A 252 8.29 15.50 -23.55
CA GLY A 252 7.40 16.63 -23.83
C GLY A 252 6.24 16.77 -22.83
N ASP A 253 6.46 16.40 -21.59
CA ASP A 253 5.48 16.45 -20.48
C ASP A 253 4.15 15.75 -20.81
N PRO A 254 4.17 14.48 -21.18
CA PRO A 254 3.00 13.73 -21.62
C PRO A 254 2.02 13.45 -20.46
N VAL A 255 0.77 13.13 -20.82
CA VAL A 255 -0.18 12.53 -19.88
C VAL A 255 0.29 11.12 -19.50
N ILE A 256 0.39 10.82 -18.22
CA ILE A 256 0.83 9.50 -17.75
C ILE A 256 -0.35 8.53 -17.76
N ILE A 257 -0.20 7.40 -18.46
CA ILE A 257 -1.12 6.25 -18.40
C ILE A 257 -0.53 5.27 -17.39
N ALA A 258 -1.11 5.18 -16.21
CA ALA A 258 -0.60 4.33 -15.14
C ALA A 258 -1.32 2.97 -15.08
N GLY A 259 -0.55 1.89 -14.89
CA GLY A 259 -1.07 0.53 -14.74
C GLY A 259 -1.33 0.10 -13.29
N CYS A 260 -1.18 1.01 -12.32
CA CYS A 260 -1.31 0.70 -10.88
C CYS A 260 -1.90 1.90 -10.13
N PRO A 261 -2.93 1.72 -9.26
CA PRO A 261 -3.53 2.81 -8.50
C PRO A 261 -2.57 3.50 -7.53
N SER A 262 -1.65 2.76 -6.92
CA SER A 262 -0.63 3.35 -6.05
C SER A 262 0.33 4.24 -6.84
N CYS A 263 0.69 3.83 -8.07
CA CYS A 263 1.49 4.66 -8.97
C CYS A 263 0.71 5.90 -9.41
N MET A 264 -0.59 5.78 -9.73
CA MET A 264 -1.44 6.92 -10.08
C MET A 264 -1.39 7.99 -8.98
N LYS A 265 -1.65 7.58 -7.74
CA LYS A 265 -1.61 8.49 -6.58
C LYS A 265 -0.24 9.15 -6.44
N GLN A 266 0.82 8.35 -6.41
CA GLN A 266 2.18 8.82 -6.21
C GLN A 266 2.64 9.79 -7.30
N LEU A 267 2.41 9.43 -8.57
CA LEU A 267 2.80 10.26 -9.71
C LEU A 267 2.01 11.57 -9.75
N LYS A 268 0.70 11.52 -9.49
CA LYS A 268 -0.16 12.70 -9.45
C LYS A 268 0.26 13.69 -8.36
N GLU A 269 0.59 13.20 -7.17
CA GLU A 269 0.99 14.03 -6.03
C GLU A 269 2.38 14.66 -6.23
N ASN A 270 3.31 13.96 -6.91
CA ASN A 270 4.73 14.32 -6.89
C ASN A 270 5.31 14.83 -8.21
N THR A 271 4.69 14.54 -9.37
CA THR A 271 5.24 14.99 -10.65
C THR A 271 4.60 16.27 -11.19
N GLY A 272 3.37 16.56 -10.78
CA GLY A 272 2.56 17.63 -11.35
C GLY A 272 1.97 17.30 -12.73
N ALA A 273 2.24 16.12 -13.29
CA ALA A 273 1.68 15.67 -14.56
C ALA A 273 0.21 15.24 -14.41
N GLU A 274 -0.53 15.29 -15.51
CA GLU A 274 -1.83 14.63 -15.59
C GLU A 274 -1.62 13.11 -15.58
N VAL A 275 -2.35 12.39 -14.70
CA VAL A 275 -2.24 10.93 -14.57
C VAL A 275 -3.62 10.31 -14.72
N ARG A 276 -3.70 9.32 -15.60
CA ARG A 276 -4.91 8.53 -15.88
C ARG A 276 -4.64 7.05 -15.73
N GLY A 277 -5.62 6.29 -15.28
CA GLY A 277 -5.51 4.82 -15.27
C GLY A 277 -5.59 4.25 -16.68
N ILE A 278 -4.84 3.19 -16.98
CA ILE A 278 -4.94 2.49 -18.27
C ILE A 278 -6.37 2.02 -18.52
N TRP A 279 -7.11 1.64 -17.49
CA TRP A 279 -8.53 1.25 -17.56
C TRP A 279 -9.43 2.38 -18.06
N GLU A 280 -9.14 3.63 -17.75
CA GLU A 280 -9.89 4.79 -18.28
C GLU A 280 -9.65 4.96 -19.77
N ILE A 281 -8.40 4.79 -20.20
CA ILE A 281 -8.05 4.86 -21.63
C ILE A 281 -8.73 3.72 -22.39
N LEU A 282 -8.66 2.48 -21.86
CA LEU A 282 -9.29 1.32 -22.50
C LEU A 282 -10.83 1.41 -22.55
N LYS A 283 -11.45 2.05 -21.57
CA LYS A 283 -12.90 2.36 -21.64
C LYS A 283 -13.22 3.31 -22.82
N GLU A 284 -12.36 4.30 -23.08
CA GLU A 284 -12.55 5.27 -24.15
C GLU A 284 -12.30 4.68 -25.56
N ILE A 285 -11.22 3.90 -25.71
CA ILE A 285 -10.81 3.34 -27.00
C ILE A 285 -11.40 1.96 -27.30
N GLY A 286 -12.10 1.35 -26.32
CA GLY A 286 -12.67 0.01 -26.40
C GLY A 286 -11.74 -1.09 -25.89
N LEU A 287 -12.32 -2.31 -25.70
CA LEU A 287 -11.57 -3.47 -25.23
C LEU A 287 -10.54 -3.95 -26.26
N PRO A 288 -9.37 -4.46 -25.82
CA PRO A 288 -8.42 -5.14 -26.71
C PRO A 288 -9.05 -6.41 -27.33
N GLY A 289 -8.59 -6.80 -28.52
CA GLY A 289 -9.13 -7.98 -29.21
C GLY A 289 -8.90 -9.32 -28.48
N LYS A 290 -7.91 -9.36 -27.58
CA LYS A 290 -7.58 -10.52 -26.73
C LYS A 290 -8.43 -10.57 -25.44
N ALA A 291 -9.21 -9.53 -25.12
CA ALA A 291 -9.96 -9.46 -23.87
C ALA A 291 -10.91 -10.64 -23.68
N ARG A 292 -10.86 -11.28 -22.52
CA ARG A 292 -11.69 -12.43 -22.15
C ARG A 292 -12.14 -12.29 -20.69
N GLY A 293 -13.45 -12.43 -20.47
CA GLY A 293 -14.02 -12.59 -19.15
C GLY A 293 -13.87 -14.03 -18.62
N LEU A 294 -14.18 -14.21 -17.35
CA LEU A 294 -14.32 -15.52 -16.73
C LEU A 294 -15.80 -15.94 -16.75
N GLU A 295 -16.06 -17.22 -17.02
CA GLU A 295 -17.43 -17.74 -17.08
C GLU A 295 -18.09 -17.84 -15.71
N MET A 296 -17.28 -17.93 -14.63
CA MET A 296 -17.77 -17.98 -13.26
C MET A 296 -17.87 -16.57 -12.64
N PRO A 297 -18.71 -16.39 -11.61
CA PRO A 297 -18.75 -15.14 -10.86
C PRO A 297 -17.37 -14.81 -10.26
N VAL A 298 -17.03 -13.54 -10.22
CA VAL A 298 -15.73 -13.04 -9.72
C VAL A 298 -15.96 -12.02 -8.62
N ALA A 299 -15.13 -12.09 -7.58
CA ALA A 299 -15.07 -11.09 -6.53
C ALA A 299 -14.07 -9.98 -6.90
N ILE A 300 -14.41 -8.72 -6.67
CA ILE A 300 -13.47 -7.62 -6.85
C ILE A 300 -12.80 -7.28 -5.53
N HIS A 301 -11.47 -7.18 -5.59
CA HIS A 301 -10.71 -6.55 -4.52
C HIS A 301 -10.30 -5.14 -4.95
N ASP A 302 -10.95 -4.13 -4.38
CA ASP A 302 -10.61 -2.74 -4.63
C ASP A 302 -9.28 -2.40 -3.94
N ALA A 303 -8.28 -2.04 -4.76
CA ALA A 303 -6.95 -1.74 -4.26
C ALA A 303 -6.95 -0.48 -3.39
N CYS A 304 -6.23 -0.52 -2.27
CA CYS A 304 -6.16 0.61 -1.33
C CYS A 304 -5.62 1.90 -1.95
N GLY A 305 -4.83 1.82 -3.03
CA GLY A 305 -4.37 2.99 -3.79
C GLY A 305 -5.48 3.74 -4.54
N ALA A 306 -6.65 3.09 -4.75
CA ALA A 306 -7.83 3.69 -5.37
C ALA A 306 -8.91 4.06 -4.34
N ARG A 307 -8.58 4.11 -3.06
CA ARG A 307 -9.50 4.57 -2.03
C ARG A 307 -9.85 6.04 -2.24
N GLY A 308 -11.14 6.35 -2.30
CA GLY A 308 -11.65 7.68 -2.65
C GLY A 308 -11.72 7.96 -4.16
N ASP A 309 -11.26 7.04 -5.01
CA ASP A 309 -11.34 7.17 -6.47
C ASP A 309 -12.48 6.29 -7.02
N THR A 310 -13.69 6.77 -6.83
CA THR A 310 -14.92 6.11 -7.30
C THR A 310 -14.90 5.90 -8.83
N ARG A 311 -14.31 6.83 -9.59
CA ARG A 311 -14.21 6.74 -11.04
C ARG A 311 -13.41 5.50 -11.47
N THR A 312 -12.25 5.27 -10.86
CA THR A 312 -11.45 4.05 -11.10
C THR A 312 -12.26 2.81 -10.71
N GLN A 313 -12.88 2.78 -9.52
CA GLN A 313 -13.64 1.64 -9.01
C GLN A 313 -14.81 1.28 -9.94
N ASP A 314 -15.53 2.27 -10.46
CA ASP A 314 -16.65 2.06 -11.40
C ASP A 314 -16.14 1.61 -12.76
N THR A 315 -15.09 2.24 -13.30
CA THR A 315 -14.52 1.87 -14.59
C THR A 315 -14.04 0.41 -14.63
N ILE A 316 -13.43 -0.08 -13.54
CA ILE A 316 -13.04 -1.50 -13.44
C ILE A 316 -14.25 -2.43 -13.55
N ARG A 317 -15.34 -2.13 -12.85
CA ARG A 317 -16.60 -2.92 -12.90
C ARG A 317 -17.21 -2.89 -14.29
N GLU A 318 -17.23 -1.74 -14.94
CA GLU A 318 -17.74 -1.59 -16.31
C GLU A 318 -16.93 -2.40 -17.32
N LEU A 319 -15.60 -2.38 -17.24
CA LEU A 319 -14.74 -3.20 -18.11
C LEU A 319 -14.96 -4.69 -17.90
N LEU A 320 -15.08 -5.15 -16.64
CA LEU A 320 -15.37 -6.54 -16.32
C LEU A 320 -16.75 -6.96 -16.88
N THR A 321 -17.75 -6.13 -16.73
CA THR A 321 -19.09 -6.37 -17.29
C THR A 321 -19.03 -6.42 -18.82
N ALA A 322 -18.28 -5.51 -19.46
CA ALA A 322 -18.10 -5.50 -20.91
C ALA A 322 -17.36 -6.75 -21.44
N MET A 323 -16.49 -7.36 -20.62
CA MET A 323 -15.88 -8.66 -20.93
C MET A 323 -16.77 -9.87 -20.64
N GLY A 324 -17.98 -9.65 -20.12
CA GLY A 324 -18.95 -10.72 -19.81
C GLY A 324 -18.78 -11.34 -18.43
N CYS A 325 -17.99 -10.75 -17.52
CA CYS A 325 -17.89 -11.25 -16.15
C CYS A 325 -19.15 -10.91 -15.33
N THR A 326 -19.59 -11.86 -14.51
CA THR A 326 -20.53 -11.59 -13.42
C THR A 326 -19.75 -11.15 -12.20
N VAL A 327 -19.95 -9.90 -11.78
CA VAL A 327 -19.23 -9.28 -10.67
C VAL A 327 -20.02 -9.41 -9.39
N GLU A 328 -19.37 -9.89 -8.33
CA GLU A 328 -19.88 -9.90 -6.96
C GLU A 328 -19.07 -8.92 -6.11
N ASP A 329 -19.72 -7.88 -5.58
CA ASP A 329 -19.12 -7.02 -4.58
C ASP A 329 -19.05 -7.74 -3.23
N THR A 330 -17.88 -7.77 -2.63
CA THR A 330 -17.69 -8.34 -1.30
C THR A 330 -18.18 -7.39 -0.22
N GLU A 331 -18.48 -7.90 0.98
CA GLU A 331 -18.60 -7.06 2.17
C GLU A 331 -17.33 -6.20 2.29
N TYR A 332 -17.45 -4.92 2.62
CA TYR A 332 -16.33 -3.97 2.62
C TYR A 332 -15.63 -3.84 1.25
N SER A 333 -16.40 -3.65 0.20
CA SER A 333 -15.88 -3.27 -1.12
C SER A 333 -15.60 -1.78 -1.24
N ARG A 334 -15.05 -1.34 -2.36
CA ARG A 334 -14.77 0.06 -2.70
C ARG A 334 -13.89 0.74 -1.63
N ASP A 335 -14.33 1.87 -1.09
CA ASP A 335 -13.58 2.64 -0.08
C ASP A 335 -13.42 1.90 1.25
N LEU A 336 -14.25 0.94 1.55
CA LEU A 336 -14.15 0.13 2.76
C LEU A 336 -13.25 -1.11 2.58
N SER A 337 -12.76 -1.38 1.37
CA SER A 337 -11.93 -2.55 1.08
C SER A 337 -10.70 -2.62 2.01
N PRO A 338 -10.45 -3.75 2.69
CA PRO A 338 -9.27 -3.92 3.55
C PRO A 338 -7.99 -4.01 2.71
N CYS A 339 -6.84 -3.85 3.36
CA CYS A 339 -5.56 -3.98 2.69
C CYS A 339 -5.16 -5.44 2.49
N CYS A 340 -4.59 -5.76 1.32
CA CYS A 340 -4.02 -7.08 1.03
C CYS A 340 -2.73 -7.42 1.80
N GLY A 341 -2.18 -6.49 2.59
CA GLY A 341 -0.96 -6.68 3.38
C GLY A 341 0.35 -6.30 2.68
N TYR A 342 0.34 -5.85 1.43
CA TYR A 342 1.57 -5.41 0.73
C TYR A 342 1.94 -3.96 1.05
N GLY A 343 0.94 -3.06 1.05
CA GLY A 343 1.13 -1.62 1.24
C GLY A 343 1.87 -1.27 2.52
N GLY A 344 2.44 -0.07 2.57
CA GLY A 344 3.22 0.38 3.72
C GLY A 344 4.40 -0.52 4.09
N LEU A 345 4.84 -1.40 3.18
CA LEU A 345 5.92 -2.38 3.36
C LEU A 345 5.66 -3.42 4.47
N THR A 346 4.40 -3.61 4.87
CA THR A 346 4.05 -4.58 5.92
C THR A 346 4.53 -5.98 5.57
N ALA A 347 4.45 -6.38 4.29
CA ALA A 347 4.93 -7.68 3.80
C ALA A 347 6.42 -7.94 4.08
N TYR A 348 7.22 -6.89 4.23
CA TYR A 348 8.65 -6.96 4.54
C TYR A 348 8.92 -6.80 6.04
N ALA A 349 8.33 -5.80 6.65
CA ALA A 349 8.57 -5.46 8.04
C ALA A 349 7.88 -6.41 9.05
N ASN A 350 6.75 -7.01 8.68
CA ASN A 350 5.99 -7.93 9.51
C ASN A 350 5.18 -8.91 8.66
N LYS A 351 5.83 -9.98 8.20
CA LYS A 351 5.24 -11.00 7.32
C LYS A 351 3.98 -11.63 7.92
N GLU A 352 3.99 -11.89 9.23
CA GLU A 352 2.85 -12.45 9.97
C GLU A 352 1.62 -11.53 9.91
N MET A 353 1.81 -10.25 10.17
CA MET A 353 0.73 -9.25 10.05
C MET A 353 0.20 -9.17 8.62
N ALA A 354 1.10 -9.19 7.63
CA ALA A 354 0.72 -9.17 6.23
C ALA A 354 -0.10 -10.40 5.83
N ALA A 355 0.26 -11.59 6.32
CA ALA A 355 -0.50 -12.83 6.10
C ALA A 355 -1.92 -12.72 6.68
N LYS A 356 -2.06 -12.28 7.93
CA LYS A 356 -3.38 -12.04 8.57
C LYS A 356 -4.24 -11.03 7.78
N MET A 357 -3.62 -9.98 7.22
CA MET A 357 -4.34 -9.03 6.36
C MET A 357 -4.83 -9.69 5.07
N THR A 358 -3.98 -10.53 4.44
CA THR A 358 -4.35 -11.25 3.23
C THR A 358 -5.50 -12.23 3.51
N GLU A 359 -5.38 -13.03 4.56
CA GLU A 359 -6.40 -13.98 5.01
C GLU A 359 -7.75 -13.29 5.21
N LYS A 360 -7.76 -12.15 5.92
CA LYS A 360 -8.97 -11.36 6.14
C LYS A 360 -9.62 -10.86 4.83
N CYS A 361 -8.82 -10.57 3.82
CA CYS A 361 -9.35 -10.26 2.49
C CYS A 361 -10.01 -11.49 1.84
N LEU A 362 -9.38 -12.66 1.96
CA LEU A 362 -9.81 -13.90 1.31
C LEU A 362 -11.02 -14.56 1.97
N GLU A 363 -11.26 -14.32 3.26
CA GLU A 363 -12.47 -14.79 3.97
C GLU A 363 -13.78 -14.24 3.42
N ARG A 364 -13.75 -13.16 2.63
CA ARG A 364 -14.96 -12.44 2.18
C ARG A 364 -15.64 -13.04 0.97
N SER A 365 -14.96 -13.88 0.20
CA SER A 365 -15.56 -14.59 -0.94
C SER A 365 -14.73 -15.83 -1.28
N ASP A 366 -15.40 -16.89 -1.72
CA ASP A 366 -14.78 -18.09 -2.28
C ASP A 366 -14.54 -17.99 -3.80
N ALA A 367 -15.11 -16.98 -4.45
CA ALA A 367 -14.95 -16.74 -5.88
C ALA A 367 -13.50 -16.31 -6.21
N PRO A 368 -13.05 -16.52 -7.46
CA PRO A 368 -11.80 -15.96 -7.96
C PRO A 368 -11.79 -14.44 -7.79
N TYR A 369 -10.66 -13.90 -7.35
CA TYR A 369 -10.51 -12.46 -7.16
C TYR A 369 -9.96 -11.78 -8.42
N ILE A 370 -10.64 -10.70 -8.84
CA ILE A 370 -10.08 -9.75 -9.79
C ILE A 370 -9.58 -8.52 -9.04
N THR A 371 -8.36 -8.13 -9.33
CA THR A 371 -7.75 -6.92 -8.79
C THR A 371 -7.21 -6.03 -9.92
N TYR A 372 -6.92 -4.78 -9.60
CA TYR A 372 -6.26 -3.84 -10.51
C TYR A 372 -4.96 -3.27 -9.87
N CYS A 373 -4.40 -4.04 -8.93
CA CYS A 373 -3.07 -3.85 -8.36
C CYS A 373 -2.33 -5.18 -8.38
N MET A 374 -1.20 -5.24 -9.09
CA MET A 374 -0.44 -6.48 -9.28
C MET A 374 0.11 -7.04 -7.95
N ALA A 375 0.43 -6.19 -6.98
CA ALA A 375 0.85 -6.63 -5.65
C ALA A 375 -0.28 -7.33 -4.88
N CYS A 376 -1.54 -6.87 -5.01
CA CYS A 376 -2.69 -7.56 -4.40
C CYS A 376 -2.91 -8.93 -5.05
N ARG A 377 -2.82 -8.99 -6.39
CA ARG A 377 -2.93 -10.24 -7.17
C ARG A 377 -1.90 -11.26 -6.71
N ASP A 378 -0.62 -10.88 -6.63
CA ASP A 378 0.48 -11.76 -6.21
C ASP A 378 0.28 -12.26 -4.77
N ARG A 379 -0.16 -11.40 -3.86
CA ARG A 379 -0.47 -11.78 -2.47
C ARG A 379 -1.55 -12.86 -2.39
N PHE A 380 -2.65 -12.66 -3.08
CA PHE A 380 -3.78 -13.61 -3.06
C PHE A 380 -3.40 -14.95 -3.72
N ALA A 381 -2.67 -14.91 -4.83
CA ALA A 381 -2.21 -16.10 -5.52
C ALA A 381 -1.26 -16.95 -4.64
N ARG A 382 -0.35 -16.30 -3.88
CA ARG A 382 0.58 -16.98 -2.96
C ARG A 382 -0.11 -17.66 -1.78
N GLU A 383 -1.28 -17.19 -1.39
CA GLU A 383 -2.13 -17.85 -0.38
C GLU A 383 -3.07 -18.91 -1.02
N GLY A 384 -2.83 -19.30 -2.27
CA GLY A 384 -3.57 -20.34 -2.97
C GLY A 384 -4.95 -19.93 -3.51
N ARG A 385 -5.30 -18.63 -3.46
CA ARG A 385 -6.55 -18.14 -4.02
C ARG A 385 -6.38 -17.78 -5.49
N GLU A 386 -7.23 -18.34 -6.35
CA GLU A 386 -7.26 -17.90 -7.74
C GLU A 386 -7.51 -16.40 -7.81
N SER A 387 -6.55 -15.69 -8.39
CA SER A 387 -6.63 -14.23 -8.54
C SER A 387 -5.99 -13.79 -9.85
N ARG A 388 -6.61 -12.79 -10.48
CA ARG A 388 -6.14 -12.21 -11.74
C ARG A 388 -6.05 -10.69 -11.61
N HIS A 389 -5.06 -10.14 -12.29
CA HIS A 389 -5.07 -8.71 -12.53
C HIS A 389 -5.96 -8.42 -13.74
N ILE A 390 -6.68 -7.29 -13.74
CA ILE A 390 -7.57 -6.96 -14.85
C ILE A 390 -6.83 -6.92 -16.21
N LEU A 391 -5.57 -6.50 -16.24
CA LEU A 391 -4.77 -6.51 -17.47
C LEU A 391 -4.49 -7.94 -17.99
N GLU A 392 -4.42 -8.96 -17.13
CA GLU A 392 -4.27 -10.36 -17.53
C GLU A 392 -5.53 -10.83 -18.29
N LEU A 393 -6.73 -10.36 -17.90
CA LEU A 393 -7.96 -10.62 -18.62
C LEU A 393 -8.08 -9.84 -19.93
N LEU A 394 -7.62 -8.59 -19.92
CA LEU A 394 -7.66 -7.70 -21.09
C LEU A 394 -6.72 -8.15 -22.19
N TYR A 395 -5.54 -8.68 -21.84
CA TYR A 395 -4.51 -9.08 -22.80
C TYR A 395 -4.34 -10.59 -22.94
N GLY A 396 -5.23 -11.37 -22.32
CA GLY A 396 -5.38 -12.81 -22.58
C GLY A 396 -4.28 -13.68 -21.96
N ASP A 397 -3.61 -13.24 -20.90
CA ASP A 397 -2.71 -14.10 -20.13
C ASP A 397 -3.51 -14.95 -19.14
N ASN A 398 -3.54 -16.26 -19.37
CA ASN A 398 -4.21 -17.23 -18.50
C ASN A 398 -3.26 -17.84 -17.46
N ALA A 399 -1.95 -17.54 -17.50
CA ALA A 399 -0.99 -18.07 -16.56
C ALA A 399 -1.05 -17.29 -15.24
N CYS A 400 -1.32 -17.99 -14.13
CA CYS A 400 -1.21 -17.41 -12.80
C CYS A 400 0.25 -17.50 -12.33
N ASN A 401 1.15 -16.72 -12.95
CA ASN A 401 2.56 -16.70 -12.61
C ASN A 401 2.80 -16.19 -11.20
N MET A 402 3.62 -16.90 -10.43
CA MET A 402 4.04 -16.54 -9.08
C MET A 402 5.58 -16.54 -9.00
N PRO A 403 6.25 -15.62 -9.72
CA PRO A 403 7.70 -15.60 -9.76
C PRO A 403 8.30 -15.37 -8.38
N ASP A 404 9.40 -16.05 -8.06
CA ASP A 404 10.19 -15.78 -6.87
C ASP A 404 10.84 -14.37 -6.95
N ILE A 405 11.53 -13.94 -5.88
CA ILE A 405 12.13 -12.60 -5.84
C ILE A 405 13.20 -12.38 -6.90
N SER A 406 13.95 -13.42 -7.25
CA SER A 406 14.99 -13.38 -8.29
C SER A 406 14.38 -13.33 -9.68
N GLU A 407 13.37 -14.15 -9.92
CA GLU A 407 12.59 -14.15 -11.16
C GLU A 407 11.91 -12.80 -11.39
N LYS A 408 11.40 -12.14 -10.33
CA LYS A 408 10.84 -10.79 -10.43
C LYS A 408 11.85 -9.76 -10.96
N ARG A 409 13.11 -9.82 -10.50
CA ARG A 409 14.17 -8.95 -11.04
C ARG A 409 14.53 -9.32 -12.46
N TYR A 410 14.70 -10.60 -12.72
CA TYR A 410 15.01 -11.10 -14.06
C TYR A 410 13.93 -10.74 -15.08
N ASN A 411 12.65 -10.89 -14.74
CA ASN A 411 11.53 -10.53 -15.60
C ASN A 411 11.54 -9.04 -16.01
N ARG A 412 11.93 -8.14 -15.12
CA ARG A 412 12.06 -6.71 -15.45
C ARG A 412 13.17 -6.46 -16.48
N LEU A 413 14.31 -7.17 -16.36
CA LEU A 413 15.39 -7.08 -17.35
C LEU A 413 14.98 -7.67 -18.69
N VAL A 414 14.35 -8.85 -18.67
CA VAL A 414 13.83 -9.50 -19.89
C VAL A 414 12.80 -8.64 -20.59
N LEU A 415 11.90 -8.00 -19.83
CA LEU A 415 10.92 -7.06 -20.39
C LEU A 415 11.62 -5.90 -21.08
N LYS A 416 12.61 -5.28 -20.43
CA LYS A 416 13.41 -4.20 -21.00
C LYS A 416 14.11 -4.63 -22.28
N GLU A 417 14.77 -5.80 -22.27
CA GLU A 417 15.46 -6.36 -23.43
C GLU A 417 14.49 -6.63 -24.59
N LYS A 418 13.38 -7.33 -24.34
CA LYS A 418 12.35 -7.62 -25.33
C LYS A 418 11.81 -6.35 -25.98
N LEU A 419 11.50 -5.34 -25.18
CA LEU A 419 10.99 -4.07 -25.67
C LEU A 419 12.02 -3.32 -26.50
N LEU A 420 13.27 -3.20 -26.03
CA LEU A 420 14.35 -2.57 -26.79
C LEU A 420 14.53 -3.24 -28.14
N LYS A 421 14.56 -4.57 -28.17
CA LYS A 421 14.74 -5.34 -29.40
C LYS A 421 13.54 -5.23 -30.35
N ASN A 422 12.32 -5.46 -29.84
CA ASN A 422 11.15 -5.60 -30.70
C ASN A 422 10.59 -4.25 -31.16
N ILE A 423 10.69 -3.21 -30.31
CA ILE A 423 10.07 -1.90 -30.58
C ILE A 423 11.09 -0.90 -31.12
N TRP A 424 12.30 -0.85 -30.55
CA TRP A 424 13.33 0.13 -30.93
C TRP A 424 14.45 -0.43 -31.79
N ASN A 425 14.48 -1.75 -32.07
CA ASN A 425 15.57 -2.44 -32.79
C ASN A 425 16.95 -2.21 -32.14
N GLU A 426 17.00 -2.16 -30.82
CA GLU A 426 18.22 -2.01 -30.02
C GLU A 426 18.54 -3.30 -29.29
N GLU A 427 19.83 -3.68 -29.24
CA GLU A 427 20.30 -4.83 -28.49
C GLU A 427 20.84 -4.39 -27.12
N LEU A 428 20.34 -5.02 -26.06
CA LEU A 428 20.93 -4.92 -24.72
C LEU A 428 22.02 -6.00 -24.58
N MET A 429 23.27 -5.60 -24.39
CA MET A 429 24.35 -6.55 -24.09
C MET A 429 24.22 -6.99 -22.63
N MET A 430 23.56 -8.12 -22.37
CA MET A 430 23.59 -8.76 -21.06
C MET A 430 24.90 -9.54 -20.91
N GLU A 431 25.57 -9.40 -19.78
CA GLU A 431 26.76 -10.23 -19.47
C GLU A 431 26.38 -11.70 -19.46
N LYS A 432 27.01 -12.48 -20.31
CA LYS A 432 26.89 -13.94 -20.30
C LYS A 432 27.83 -14.50 -19.24
N LYS A 433 27.27 -15.20 -18.28
CA LYS A 433 28.06 -15.96 -17.30
C LYS A 433 28.53 -17.28 -17.90
N ASP A 434 29.78 -17.63 -17.63
CA ASP A 434 30.39 -18.86 -18.11
C ASP A 434 29.97 -20.11 -17.32
N TYR A 435 29.06 -19.97 -16.37
CA TYR A 435 28.59 -21.05 -15.51
C TYR A 435 27.11 -20.92 -15.18
N THR A 436 26.50 -22.05 -14.84
CA THR A 436 25.11 -22.11 -14.37
C THR A 436 25.09 -22.71 -12.97
N VAL A 437 24.39 -22.05 -12.05
CA VAL A 437 24.16 -22.58 -10.71
C VAL A 437 22.81 -23.29 -10.67
N ALA A 438 22.81 -24.54 -10.18
CA ALA A 438 21.60 -25.31 -9.95
C ALA A 438 21.12 -25.11 -8.51
N TYR A 439 19.84 -24.80 -8.35
CA TYR A 439 19.22 -24.62 -7.04
C TYR A 439 18.19 -25.72 -6.80
N THR A 440 18.18 -26.26 -5.58
CA THR A 440 17.09 -27.15 -5.14
C THR A 440 15.83 -26.33 -4.82
N GLU A 441 14.66 -26.96 -4.84
CA GLU A 441 13.41 -26.27 -4.46
C GLU A 441 13.47 -25.72 -3.02
N ASP A 442 14.08 -26.47 -2.09
CA ASP A 442 14.28 -26.00 -0.72
C ASP A 442 15.20 -24.79 -0.64
N ALA A 443 16.28 -24.76 -1.43
CA ALA A 443 17.17 -23.60 -1.50
C ALA A 443 16.43 -22.36 -2.03
N ILE A 444 15.65 -22.51 -3.10
CA ILE A 444 14.83 -21.42 -3.65
C ILE A 444 13.86 -20.90 -2.60
N ARG A 445 13.15 -21.79 -1.89
CA ARG A 445 12.22 -21.39 -0.83
C ARG A 445 12.93 -20.64 0.30
N MET A 446 14.06 -21.15 0.81
CA MET A 446 14.84 -20.48 1.85
C MET A 446 15.37 -19.12 1.41
N MET A 447 15.79 -19.00 0.17
CA MET A 447 16.26 -17.72 -0.41
C MET A 447 15.10 -16.72 -0.49
N ASP A 448 13.92 -17.14 -0.96
CA ASP A 448 12.73 -16.27 -1.02
C ASP A 448 12.28 -15.82 0.40
N GLU A 449 12.28 -16.74 1.38
CA GLU A 449 11.98 -16.42 2.78
C GLU A 449 12.97 -15.44 3.41
N ARG A 450 14.24 -15.55 3.09
CA ARG A 450 15.33 -14.70 3.63
C ARG A 450 15.65 -13.48 2.78
N MET A 451 14.93 -13.28 1.66
CA MET A 451 15.16 -12.20 0.71
C MET A 451 16.59 -12.22 0.10
N ILE A 452 17.10 -13.41 -0.20
CA ILE A 452 18.40 -13.64 -0.86
C ILE A 452 18.15 -13.87 -2.36
N LEU A 453 18.82 -13.12 -3.21
CA LEU A 453 18.69 -13.26 -4.66
C LEU A 453 19.64 -14.34 -5.20
N LYS A 454 19.24 -15.00 -6.29
CA LYS A 454 20.13 -15.91 -7.04
C LYS A 454 21.39 -15.18 -7.49
N SER A 455 21.28 -13.92 -7.91
CA SER A 455 22.42 -13.07 -8.25
C SER A 455 23.41 -12.87 -7.09
N ASP A 456 22.93 -12.76 -5.84
CA ASP A 456 23.80 -12.59 -4.68
C ASP A 456 24.61 -13.85 -4.43
N VAL A 457 23.97 -15.03 -4.53
CA VAL A 457 24.63 -16.33 -4.40
C VAL A 457 25.65 -16.54 -5.53
N GLU A 458 25.30 -16.21 -6.76
CA GLU A 458 26.16 -16.33 -7.92
C GLU A 458 27.37 -15.39 -7.83
N HIS A 459 27.21 -14.20 -7.27
CA HIS A 459 28.29 -13.24 -7.00
C HIS A 459 29.29 -13.81 -6.00
N VAL A 460 28.79 -14.30 -4.86
CA VAL A 460 29.64 -14.95 -3.84
C VAL A 460 30.38 -16.16 -4.39
N LEU A 461 29.73 -16.97 -5.24
CA LEU A 461 30.39 -18.12 -5.89
C LEU A 461 31.45 -17.70 -6.91
N ALA A 462 31.25 -16.58 -7.61
CA ALA A 462 32.26 -16.03 -8.50
C ALA A 462 33.50 -15.55 -7.72
N ASP A 463 33.29 -14.79 -6.66
CA ASP A 463 34.34 -14.30 -5.78
C ASP A 463 35.14 -15.46 -5.17
N TYR A 464 34.44 -16.52 -4.71
CA TYR A 464 35.10 -17.73 -4.20
C TYR A 464 35.96 -18.43 -5.27
N ARG A 465 35.51 -18.47 -6.52
CA ARG A 465 36.28 -19.08 -7.61
C ARG A 465 37.58 -18.34 -7.89
N GLU A 466 37.57 -17.01 -7.76
CA GLU A 466 38.76 -16.17 -7.97
C GLU A 466 39.70 -16.19 -6.77
N SER A 467 39.16 -15.96 -5.56
CA SER A 467 39.94 -15.80 -4.33
C SER A 467 40.32 -17.12 -3.67
N GLN A 468 39.53 -18.18 -3.85
CA GLN A 468 39.57 -19.43 -3.08
C GLN A 468 39.42 -19.22 -1.57
N GLU A 469 38.92 -18.06 -1.15
CA GLU A 469 38.65 -17.73 0.25
C GLU A 469 37.18 -18.01 0.59
N ALA A 470 36.94 -18.72 1.69
CA ALA A 470 35.62 -18.98 2.22
C ALA A 470 35.56 -18.70 3.72
N VAL A 471 34.46 -18.16 4.18
CA VAL A 471 34.13 -18.08 5.60
C VAL A 471 33.51 -19.42 6.02
N PHE A 472 34.11 -20.06 7.02
CA PHE A 472 33.66 -21.35 7.49
C PHE A 472 32.99 -21.21 8.86
N ASP A 473 31.77 -21.71 8.96
CA ASP A 473 31.05 -21.80 10.22
C ASP A 473 31.17 -23.23 10.75
N GLU A 474 31.79 -23.40 11.93
CA GLU A 474 32.03 -24.70 12.54
C GLU A 474 30.74 -25.42 12.97
N GLU A 475 29.64 -24.68 13.23
CA GLU A 475 28.39 -25.27 13.69
C GLU A 475 27.51 -25.80 12.52
N THR A 476 27.57 -25.18 11.37
CA THR A 476 26.71 -25.53 10.24
C THR A 476 27.36 -26.40 9.17
N LYS A 477 28.67 -26.67 9.25
CA LYS A 477 29.55 -27.48 8.36
C LYS A 477 29.13 -27.58 6.91
#